data_1bc6906830e1c5198f5918e7a879ddd1
#
_entry.id   1bc6906830e1c5198f5918e7a879ddd1
#
_cell.length_a   1.000
_cell.length_b   1.000
_cell.length_c   1.000
_cell.angle_alpha   90.00
_cell.angle_beta   90.00
_cell.angle_gamma   90.00
#
_symmetry.space_group_name_H-M   'P 1'
#
loop_
_entity.id
_entity.type
_entity.pdbx_description
1 polymer ?
#
loop_
_entity_poly.entity_id
_entity_poly.type
_entity_poly.pdbx_seq_one_letter_code
_entity_poly.pdbx_strand_id
1 'polypeptide(L)'
;EAELVQRYRVSRWTMREAIAILEQAGTLTTRRGAGGGLFAAASAPTLIRNSLCSYLELSGTRFAAIAEARLALTRATSEVELDRMGNTERIALADLILRAEDGGTGAMEAMAEARSLLREMGENHLLALLLAALTDVGLHACWMSALDDTTFLALIERLMAATRRHVLAMMAGRLDLAMAAETEAVAVTGELHAASSMSGLLPGAPNAFDRAYAIFPSAQSTKKSERVAWAIRQYVSDHKLAPGAVIGSEEWLMGQYGVGRPVLREAIRILERLGAVRMRRGGQSGLTVSRPSPDHVVTFARSYLQRYPPNDGERSDALAVLSGIDDIRQALRAAHPERLLPSGAERIQSKRLRKARSNQHR
;
A
#
# COMPACT_ATOMS: atom_id res chain seq x y z
N GLU A 1 29.48 -12.08 -3.46
CA GLU A 1 30.05 -11.13 -2.50
C GLU A 1 31.57 -11.03 -2.69
N ALA A 2 32.31 -12.15 -2.71
CA ALA A 2 33.77 -12.17 -2.85
C ALA A 2 34.24 -11.46 -4.13
N GLU A 3 33.60 -11.72 -5.26
CA GLU A 3 33.91 -11.11 -6.55
C GLU A 3 33.68 -9.58 -6.52
N LEU A 4 32.60 -9.11 -5.90
CA LEU A 4 32.33 -7.69 -5.74
C LEU A 4 33.35 -6.99 -4.84
N VAL A 5 33.76 -7.65 -3.76
CA VAL A 5 34.85 -7.15 -2.87
C VAL A 5 36.13 -6.92 -3.64
N GLN A 6 36.51 -7.87 -4.52
CA GLN A 6 37.68 -7.72 -5.38
C GLN A 6 37.51 -6.63 -6.45
N ARG A 7 36.34 -6.62 -7.11
CA ARG A 7 36.03 -5.69 -8.20
C ARG A 7 36.04 -4.24 -7.73
N TYR A 8 35.42 -3.96 -6.57
CA TYR A 8 35.33 -2.61 -6.01
C TYR A 8 36.44 -2.26 -5.03
N ARG A 9 37.36 -3.20 -4.75
CA ARG A 9 38.52 -3.02 -3.85
C ARG A 9 38.13 -2.45 -2.48
N VAL A 10 37.04 -2.94 -1.90
CA VAL A 10 36.52 -2.53 -0.59
C VAL A 10 36.61 -3.68 0.42
N SER A 11 36.51 -3.36 1.70
CA SER A 11 36.47 -4.39 2.74
C SER A 11 35.17 -5.21 2.65
N ARG A 12 35.19 -6.45 3.16
CA ARG A 12 33.98 -7.28 3.27
C ARG A 12 32.89 -6.59 4.10
N TRP A 13 33.28 -5.83 5.12
CA TRP A 13 32.35 -5.08 5.94
C TRP A 13 31.66 -3.98 5.12
N THR A 14 32.43 -3.16 4.42
CA THR A 14 31.90 -2.11 3.53
C THR A 14 30.98 -2.67 2.46
N MET A 15 31.36 -3.82 1.86
CA MET A 15 30.54 -4.48 0.86
C MET A 15 29.20 -4.96 1.45
N ARG A 16 29.21 -5.54 2.66
CA ARG A 16 27.97 -5.98 3.33
C ARG A 16 27.08 -4.81 3.70
N GLU A 17 27.65 -3.71 4.13
CA GLU A 17 26.89 -2.49 4.40
C GLU A 17 26.26 -1.92 3.12
N ALA A 18 27.00 -1.85 2.02
CA ALA A 18 26.49 -1.45 0.72
C ALA A 18 25.36 -2.40 0.23
N ILE A 19 25.53 -3.72 0.40
CA ILE A 19 24.50 -4.71 0.08
C ILE A 19 23.26 -4.47 0.95
N ALA A 20 23.42 -4.24 2.24
CA ALA A 20 22.30 -3.98 3.15
C ALA A 20 21.54 -2.69 2.75
N ILE A 21 22.25 -1.64 2.36
CA ILE A 21 21.64 -0.40 1.84
C ILE A 21 20.85 -0.67 0.56
N LEU A 22 21.42 -1.43 -0.38
CA LEU A 22 20.76 -1.76 -1.65
C LEU A 22 19.58 -2.73 -1.46
N GLU A 23 19.66 -3.66 -0.50
CA GLU A 23 18.54 -4.49 -0.09
C GLU A 23 17.44 -3.65 0.56
N GLN A 24 17.82 -2.71 1.40
CA GLN A 24 16.89 -1.76 2.01
C GLN A 24 16.21 -0.86 0.97
N ALA A 25 16.95 -0.43 -0.03
CA ALA A 25 16.42 0.31 -1.18
C ALA A 25 15.61 -0.57 -2.15
N GLY A 26 15.54 -1.88 -1.93
CA GLY A 26 14.79 -2.81 -2.78
C GLY A 26 15.37 -3.00 -4.18
N THR A 27 16.63 -2.62 -4.40
CA THR A 27 17.31 -2.74 -5.71
C THR A 27 17.94 -4.11 -5.92
N LEU A 28 18.23 -4.82 -4.84
CA LEU A 28 18.74 -6.19 -4.90
C LEU A 28 18.19 -7.05 -3.76
N THR A 29 18.36 -8.36 -3.90
CA THR A 29 18.03 -9.36 -2.89
C THR A 29 19.13 -10.41 -2.79
N THR A 30 19.41 -10.86 -1.57
CA THR A 30 20.36 -11.95 -1.31
C THR A 30 19.62 -13.26 -1.17
N ARG A 31 20.01 -14.27 -1.96
CA ARG A 31 19.54 -15.67 -1.79
C ARG A 31 20.65 -16.49 -1.17
N ARG A 32 20.32 -17.32 -0.19
CA ARG A 32 21.26 -18.23 0.49
C ARG A 32 21.16 -19.64 -0.11
N GLY A 33 22.23 -20.40 -0.05
CA GLY A 33 22.29 -21.80 -0.46
C GLY A 33 22.99 -22.03 -1.80
N ALA A 34 22.95 -23.28 -2.29
CA ALA A 34 23.48 -23.63 -3.61
C ALA A 34 22.71 -22.85 -4.69
N GLY A 35 23.44 -22.13 -5.56
CA GLY A 35 22.84 -21.17 -6.50
C GLY A 35 22.42 -19.83 -5.86
N GLY A 36 22.82 -19.60 -4.61
CA GLY A 36 22.65 -18.32 -3.93
C GLY A 36 23.57 -17.22 -4.48
N GLY A 37 23.29 -15.99 -4.09
CA GLY A 37 24.07 -14.82 -4.53
C GLY A 37 23.27 -13.52 -4.40
N LEU A 38 23.80 -12.47 -5.00
CA LEU A 38 23.12 -11.21 -5.13
C LEU A 38 22.37 -11.18 -6.46
N PHE A 39 21.11 -10.87 -6.39
CA PHE A 39 20.22 -10.78 -7.55
C PHE A 39 19.65 -9.38 -7.62
N ALA A 40 19.53 -8.83 -8.83
CA ALA A 40 18.71 -7.64 -9.00
C ALA A 40 17.29 -7.95 -8.54
N ALA A 41 16.76 -7.15 -7.63
CA ALA A 41 15.38 -7.34 -7.19
C ALA A 41 14.45 -7.03 -8.35
N ALA A 42 13.50 -7.94 -8.61
CA ALA A 42 12.35 -7.62 -9.44
C ALA A 42 11.57 -6.58 -8.65
N SER A 43 11.62 -5.37 -9.17
CA SER A 43 11.55 -4.24 -8.30
C SER A 43 10.19 -3.65 -8.15
N ALA A 44 10.26 -2.92 -7.30
CA ALA A 44 9.90 -1.55 -7.06
C ALA A 44 8.39 -1.21 -7.03
N PRO A 45 7.49 -1.53 -7.96
CA PRO A 45 6.09 -1.18 -7.79
C PRO A 45 5.50 -1.71 -6.48
N THR A 46 5.74 -2.97 -6.17
CA THR A 46 5.25 -3.59 -4.93
C THR A 46 5.89 -2.98 -3.67
N LEU A 47 7.18 -2.65 -3.71
CA LEU A 47 7.85 -2.02 -2.56
C LEU A 47 7.36 -0.59 -2.33
N ILE A 48 7.18 0.20 -3.39
CA ILE A 48 6.64 1.56 -3.29
C ILE A 48 5.23 1.49 -2.74
N ARG A 49 4.39 0.63 -3.32
CA ARG A 49 3.02 0.39 -2.91
C ARG A 49 2.93 0.01 -1.43
N ASN A 50 3.69 -0.99 -1.00
CA ASN A 50 3.72 -1.43 0.40
C ASN A 50 4.27 -0.37 1.35
N SER A 51 5.28 0.41 0.92
CA SER A 51 5.83 1.51 1.71
C SER A 51 4.83 2.66 1.85
N LEU A 52 4.13 3.01 0.77
CA LEU A 52 3.09 4.04 0.79
C LEU A 52 1.91 3.61 1.67
N CYS A 53 1.44 2.35 1.53
CA CYS A 53 0.41 1.79 2.41
C CYS A 53 0.83 1.87 3.89
N SER A 54 2.05 1.42 4.21
CA SER A 54 2.57 1.47 5.58
C SER A 54 2.64 2.91 6.11
N TYR A 55 3.08 3.85 5.28
CA TYR A 55 3.15 5.26 5.64
C TYR A 55 1.75 5.83 5.93
N LEU A 56 0.77 5.61 5.05
CA LEU A 56 -0.59 6.12 5.19
C LEU A 56 -1.27 5.55 6.45
N GLU A 57 -1.16 4.25 6.69
CA GLU A 57 -1.72 3.59 7.87
C GLU A 57 -1.09 4.09 9.17
N LEU A 58 0.25 4.11 9.25
CA LEU A 58 0.97 4.49 10.48
C LEU A 58 1.01 6.00 10.74
N SER A 59 0.78 6.83 9.72
CA SER A 59 0.68 8.29 9.89
C SER A 59 -0.67 8.75 10.44
N GLY A 60 -1.61 7.82 10.61
CA GLY A 60 -2.96 8.12 11.06
C GLY A 60 -3.80 8.86 10.01
N THR A 61 -3.49 8.63 8.72
CA THR A 61 -4.28 9.18 7.62
C THR A 61 -5.69 8.60 7.69
N ARG A 62 -6.70 9.49 7.72
CA ARG A 62 -8.09 9.05 7.81
C ARG A 62 -8.51 8.35 6.51
N PHE A 63 -9.26 7.26 6.64
CA PHE A 63 -9.78 6.52 5.48
C PHE A 63 -10.54 7.44 4.50
N ALA A 64 -11.33 8.39 4.99
CA ALA A 64 -12.03 9.35 4.13
C ALA A 64 -11.09 10.12 3.19
N ALA A 65 -9.91 10.54 3.67
CA ALA A 65 -8.93 11.24 2.82
C ALA A 65 -8.31 10.29 1.77
N ILE A 66 -8.13 9.02 2.11
CA ILE A 66 -7.66 8.00 1.17
C ILE A 66 -8.74 7.75 0.10
N ALA A 67 -9.99 7.65 0.52
CA ALA A 67 -11.15 7.47 -0.35
C ALA A 67 -11.32 8.62 -1.35
N GLU A 68 -11.23 9.86 -0.88
CA GLU A 68 -11.28 11.06 -1.73
C GLU A 68 -10.14 11.07 -2.77
N ALA A 69 -8.91 10.80 -2.34
CA ALA A 69 -7.77 10.72 -3.24
C ALA A 69 -7.92 9.59 -4.26
N ARG A 70 -8.44 8.43 -3.84
CA ARG A 70 -8.70 7.31 -4.73
C ARG A 70 -9.74 7.66 -5.79
N LEU A 71 -10.87 8.26 -5.41
CA LEU A 71 -11.92 8.67 -6.35
C LEU A 71 -11.41 9.71 -7.36
N ALA A 72 -10.66 10.71 -6.90
CA ALA A 72 -10.07 11.72 -7.77
C ALA A 72 -9.09 11.11 -8.80
N LEU A 73 -8.20 10.22 -8.33
CA LEU A 73 -7.27 9.50 -9.20
C LEU A 73 -7.99 8.57 -10.18
N THR A 74 -8.97 7.79 -9.73
CA THR A 74 -9.74 6.90 -10.60
C THR A 74 -10.43 7.71 -11.69
N ARG A 75 -11.03 8.85 -11.36
CA ARG A 75 -11.68 9.71 -12.36
C ARG A 75 -10.71 10.14 -13.45
N ALA A 76 -9.57 10.70 -13.04
CA ALA A 76 -8.58 11.21 -13.96
C ALA A 76 -7.95 10.11 -14.84
N THR A 77 -7.69 8.93 -14.26
CA THR A 77 -7.16 7.80 -15.05
C THR A 77 -8.22 7.22 -15.98
N SER A 78 -9.48 7.11 -15.52
CA SER A 78 -10.58 6.56 -16.34
C SER A 78 -10.89 7.40 -17.58
N GLU A 79 -10.70 8.71 -17.52
CA GLU A 79 -10.84 9.56 -18.72
C GLU A 79 -9.80 9.17 -19.79
N VAL A 80 -8.56 8.99 -19.42
CA VAL A 80 -7.48 8.55 -20.32
C VAL A 80 -7.67 7.10 -20.77
N GLU A 81 -8.08 6.21 -19.88
CA GLU A 81 -8.36 4.81 -20.17
C GLU A 81 -9.47 4.68 -21.22
N LEU A 82 -10.53 5.49 -21.14
CA LEU A 82 -11.63 5.50 -22.10
C LEU A 82 -11.20 5.96 -23.50
N ASP A 83 -10.37 6.99 -23.58
CA ASP A 83 -9.86 7.51 -24.85
C ASP A 83 -9.00 6.48 -25.59
N ARG A 84 -8.37 5.55 -24.86
CA ARG A 84 -7.47 4.51 -25.39
C ARG A 84 -8.14 3.15 -25.55
N MET A 85 -9.39 3.00 -25.11
CA MET A 85 -10.09 1.70 -25.13
C MET A 85 -10.48 1.28 -26.54
N GLY A 86 -9.72 0.35 -27.10
CA GLY A 86 -10.00 -0.29 -28.38
C GLY A 86 -10.87 -1.55 -28.26
N ASN A 87 -11.07 -2.23 -29.39
CA ASN A 87 -11.83 -3.49 -29.41
C ASN A 87 -11.08 -4.64 -28.74
N THR A 88 -9.77 -4.68 -28.84
CA THR A 88 -8.93 -5.72 -28.21
C THR A 88 -9.10 -5.70 -26.69
N GLU A 89 -9.03 -4.51 -26.10
CA GLU A 89 -9.18 -4.30 -24.66
C GLU A 89 -10.60 -4.65 -24.20
N ARG A 90 -11.62 -4.27 -24.98
CA ARG A 90 -13.02 -4.64 -24.70
C ARG A 90 -13.22 -6.15 -24.69
N ILE A 91 -12.62 -6.88 -25.64
CA ILE A 91 -12.70 -8.35 -25.72
C ILE A 91 -12.01 -8.97 -24.50
N ALA A 92 -10.81 -8.50 -24.13
CA ALA A 92 -10.09 -8.99 -22.96
C ALA A 92 -10.87 -8.72 -21.66
N LEU A 93 -11.46 -7.54 -21.51
CA LEU A 93 -12.31 -7.22 -20.35
C LEU A 93 -13.58 -8.07 -20.33
N ALA A 94 -14.20 -8.35 -21.49
CA ALA A 94 -15.38 -9.22 -21.57
C ALA A 94 -15.07 -10.65 -21.11
N ASP A 95 -13.92 -11.22 -21.52
CA ASP A 95 -13.47 -12.52 -21.06
C ASP A 95 -13.30 -12.55 -19.52
N LEU A 96 -12.70 -11.52 -18.95
CA LEU A 96 -12.53 -11.39 -17.50
C LEU A 96 -13.87 -11.25 -16.75
N ILE A 97 -14.84 -10.55 -17.33
CA ILE A 97 -16.20 -10.46 -16.80
C ILE A 97 -16.87 -11.84 -16.81
N LEU A 98 -16.77 -12.60 -17.90
CA LEU A 98 -17.31 -13.95 -17.98
C LEU A 98 -16.67 -14.90 -16.96
N ARG A 99 -15.35 -14.86 -16.84
CA ARG A 99 -14.63 -15.64 -15.81
C ARG A 99 -15.06 -15.28 -14.39
N ALA A 100 -15.47 -14.05 -14.16
CA ALA A 100 -15.99 -13.62 -12.85
C ALA A 100 -17.43 -14.08 -12.59
N GLU A 101 -18.19 -14.48 -13.60
CA GLU A 101 -19.56 -15.03 -13.44
C GLU A 101 -19.58 -16.42 -12.83
N ASP A 102 -18.52 -17.20 -13.02
CA ASP A 102 -18.36 -18.54 -12.43
C ASP A 102 -18.30 -18.52 -10.89
N GLY A 103 -18.14 -17.33 -10.29
CA GLY A 103 -18.15 -17.14 -8.85
C GLY A 103 -16.86 -17.59 -8.14
N GLY A 104 -16.90 -17.58 -6.82
CA GLY A 104 -15.80 -18.05 -5.99
C GLY A 104 -14.53 -17.19 -6.07
N THR A 105 -13.40 -17.83 -5.77
CA THR A 105 -12.09 -17.16 -5.73
C THR A 105 -11.60 -16.69 -7.10
N GLY A 106 -11.96 -17.40 -8.17
CA GLY A 106 -11.64 -17.03 -9.55
C GLY A 106 -12.27 -15.71 -9.99
N ALA A 107 -13.46 -15.40 -9.49
CA ALA A 107 -14.15 -14.14 -9.79
C ALA A 107 -13.36 -12.93 -9.27
N MET A 108 -12.79 -13.02 -8.09
CA MET A 108 -11.99 -11.94 -7.50
C MET A 108 -10.69 -11.71 -8.26
N GLU A 109 -10.02 -12.79 -8.67
CA GLU A 109 -8.82 -12.71 -9.50
C GLU A 109 -9.12 -12.06 -10.85
N ALA A 110 -10.19 -12.51 -11.52
CA ALA A 110 -10.62 -11.95 -12.78
C ALA A 110 -10.94 -10.45 -12.68
N MET A 111 -11.61 -10.02 -11.61
CA MET A 111 -11.90 -8.59 -11.39
C MET A 111 -10.64 -7.78 -11.04
N ALA A 112 -9.70 -8.34 -10.30
CA ALA A 112 -8.41 -7.71 -10.03
C ALA A 112 -7.59 -7.55 -11.32
N GLU A 113 -7.59 -8.57 -12.18
CA GLU A 113 -6.95 -8.56 -13.50
C GLU A 113 -7.61 -7.52 -14.42
N ALA A 114 -8.94 -7.45 -14.46
CA ALA A 114 -9.66 -6.43 -15.22
C ALA A 114 -9.30 -5.00 -14.80
N ARG A 115 -9.20 -4.75 -13.50
CA ARG A 115 -8.74 -3.44 -12.98
C ARG A 115 -7.27 -3.17 -13.29
N SER A 116 -6.43 -4.21 -13.36
CA SER A 116 -5.02 -4.04 -13.78
C SER A 116 -4.94 -3.67 -15.24
N LEU A 117 -5.69 -4.35 -16.09
CA LEU A 117 -5.77 -4.07 -17.53
C LEU A 117 -6.22 -2.63 -17.80
N LEU A 118 -7.29 -2.16 -17.12
CA LEU A 118 -7.73 -0.76 -17.24
C LEU A 118 -6.59 0.21 -16.89
N ARG A 119 -5.90 0.02 -15.78
CA ARG A 119 -4.77 0.88 -15.36
C ARG A 119 -3.59 0.84 -16.34
N GLU A 120 -3.32 -0.31 -16.94
CA GLU A 120 -2.26 -0.46 -17.95
C GLU A 120 -2.57 0.33 -19.24
N MET A 121 -3.84 0.43 -19.62
CA MET A 121 -4.29 1.25 -20.75
C MET A 121 -4.00 2.73 -20.55
N GLY A 122 -4.01 3.21 -19.33
CA GLY A 122 -3.64 4.59 -19.00
C GLY A 122 -2.19 4.94 -19.34
N GLU A 123 -1.30 3.95 -19.56
CA GLU A 123 0.12 4.10 -19.89
C GLU A 123 0.89 5.04 -18.95
N ASN A 124 0.32 5.32 -17.78
CA ASN A 124 0.95 6.16 -16.76
C ASN A 124 1.28 5.34 -15.52
N HIS A 125 2.51 4.83 -15.49
CA HIS A 125 2.97 3.95 -14.41
C HIS A 125 2.93 4.59 -13.02
N LEU A 126 3.11 5.92 -12.93
CA LEU A 126 3.05 6.63 -11.64
C LEU A 126 1.63 6.68 -11.10
N LEU A 127 0.66 7.07 -11.94
CA LEU A 127 -0.75 7.12 -11.53
C LEU A 127 -1.29 5.73 -11.21
N ALA A 128 -0.96 4.73 -12.04
CA ALA A 128 -1.30 3.33 -11.80
C ALA A 128 -0.76 2.83 -10.45
N LEU A 129 0.47 3.17 -10.12
CA LEU A 129 1.11 2.81 -8.86
C LEU A 129 0.44 3.46 -7.65
N LEU A 130 0.14 4.76 -7.73
CA LEU A 130 -0.56 5.50 -6.67
C LEU A 130 -1.96 4.96 -6.46
N LEU A 131 -2.71 4.75 -7.53
CA LEU A 131 -4.07 4.20 -7.46
C LEU A 131 -4.08 2.79 -6.88
N ALA A 132 -3.12 1.94 -7.27
CA ALA A 132 -2.97 0.61 -6.70
C ALA A 132 -2.68 0.68 -5.19
N ALA A 133 -1.80 1.58 -4.74
CA ALA A 133 -1.50 1.74 -3.32
C ALA A 133 -2.70 2.20 -2.50
N LEU A 134 -3.47 3.19 -3.00
CA LEU A 134 -4.69 3.65 -2.33
C LEU A 134 -5.78 2.57 -2.28
N THR A 135 -5.86 1.74 -3.33
CA THR A 135 -6.75 0.58 -3.37
C THR A 135 -6.35 -0.46 -2.32
N ASP A 136 -5.06 -0.76 -2.21
CA ASP A 136 -4.55 -1.74 -1.25
C ASP A 136 -4.79 -1.30 0.20
N VAL A 137 -4.61 -0.02 0.54
CA VAL A 137 -4.92 0.46 1.90
C VAL A 137 -6.38 0.17 2.26
N GLY A 138 -7.30 0.38 1.31
CA GLY A 138 -8.71 0.03 1.50
C GLY A 138 -8.94 -1.48 1.67
N LEU A 139 -8.32 -2.29 0.83
CA LEU A 139 -8.46 -3.75 0.87
C LEU A 139 -7.79 -4.39 2.09
N HIS A 140 -6.69 -3.82 2.60
CA HIS A 140 -6.05 -4.33 3.81
C HIS A 140 -7.00 -4.34 5.01
N ALA A 141 -7.87 -3.35 5.12
CA ALA A 141 -8.89 -3.31 6.16
C ALA A 141 -9.92 -4.45 6.05
N CYS A 142 -10.20 -4.91 4.82
CA CYS A 142 -11.13 -6.01 4.59
C CYS A 142 -10.69 -7.32 5.25
N TRP A 143 -9.39 -7.57 5.29
CA TRP A 143 -8.84 -8.85 5.76
C TRP A 143 -8.88 -9.02 7.27
N MET A 144 -9.04 -7.93 8.01
CA MET A 144 -9.04 -7.91 9.48
C MET A 144 -10.40 -7.58 10.08
N SER A 145 -11.45 -7.55 9.26
CA SER A 145 -12.77 -7.19 9.74
C SER A 145 -13.27 -8.19 10.79
N ALA A 146 -13.82 -7.67 11.89
CA ALA A 146 -14.42 -8.45 12.96
C ALA A 146 -15.82 -8.97 12.63
N LEU A 147 -16.30 -8.68 11.42
CA LEU A 147 -17.60 -9.09 10.95
C LEU A 147 -17.73 -10.61 10.98
N ASP A 148 -18.92 -11.09 11.27
CA ASP A 148 -19.29 -12.49 11.05
C ASP A 148 -19.16 -12.84 9.56
N ASP A 149 -19.03 -14.13 9.26
CA ASP A 149 -18.78 -14.61 7.90
C ASP A 149 -19.89 -14.20 6.92
N THR A 150 -21.13 -14.18 7.35
CA THR A 150 -22.29 -13.84 6.50
C THR A 150 -22.23 -12.36 6.10
N THR A 151 -22.05 -11.46 7.07
CA THR A 151 -21.95 -10.02 6.81
C THR A 151 -20.72 -9.69 6.00
N PHE A 152 -19.58 -10.34 6.29
CA PHE A 152 -18.35 -10.15 5.53
C PHE A 152 -18.51 -10.57 4.07
N LEU A 153 -19.06 -11.75 3.81
CA LEU A 153 -19.28 -12.24 2.45
C LEU A 153 -20.26 -11.34 1.69
N ALA A 154 -21.33 -10.86 2.32
CA ALA A 154 -22.26 -9.94 1.69
C ALA A 154 -21.60 -8.62 1.27
N LEU A 155 -20.67 -8.08 2.09
CA LEU A 155 -19.91 -6.89 1.73
C LEU A 155 -18.91 -7.14 0.59
N ILE A 156 -18.27 -8.30 0.59
CA ILE A 156 -17.39 -8.71 -0.53
C ILE A 156 -18.18 -8.86 -1.83
N GLU A 157 -19.36 -9.48 -1.79
CA GLU A 157 -20.24 -9.59 -2.97
C GLU A 157 -20.66 -8.21 -3.49
N ARG A 158 -21.03 -7.29 -2.61
CA ARG A 158 -21.31 -5.89 -2.97
C ARG A 158 -20.12 -5.20 -3.62
N LEU A 159 -18.92 -5.38 -3.06
CA LEU A 159 -17.67 -4.84 -3.60
C LEU A 159 -17.38 -5.39 -4.99
N MET A 160 -17.55 -6.70 -5.17
CA MET A 160 -17.37 -7.36 -6.47
C MET A 160 -18.40 -6.89 -7.50
N ALA A 161 -19.66 -6.77 -7.11
CA ALA A 161 -20.72 -6.25 -7.96
C ALA A 161 -20.46 -4.79 -8.39
N ALA A 162 -20.00 -3.94 -7.48
CA ALA A 162 -19.61 -2.56 -7.79
C ALA A 162 -18.39 -2.52 -8.73
N THR A 163 -17.37 -3.35 -8.50
CA THR A 163 -16.20 -3.47 -9.38
C THR A 163 -16.60 -3.92 -10.79
N ARG A 164 -17.46 -4.92 -10.89
CA ARG A 164 -17.98 -5.39 -12.17
C ARG A 164 -18.75 -4.30 -12.91
N ARG A 165 -19.62 -3.55 -12.24
CA ARG A 165 -20.35 -2.42 -12.84
C ARG A 165 -19.39 -1.33 -13.33
N HIS A 166 -18.33 -1.04 -12.59
CA HIS A 166 -17.29 -0.12 -13.04
C HIS A 166 -16.67 -0.58 -14.36
N VAL A 167 -16.20 -1.83 -14.45
CA VAL A 167 -15.60 -2.38 -15.68
C VAL A 167 -16.59 -2.36 -16.85
N LEU A 168 -17.83 -2.78 -16.65
CA LEU A 168 -18.87 -2.75 -17.68
C LEU A 168 -19.18 -1.33 -18.16
N ALA A 169 -19.23 -0.36 -17.24
CA ALA A 169 -19.45 1.05 -17.59
C ALA A 169 -18.27 1.61 -18.39
N MET A 170 -17.04 1.26 -18.03
CA MET A 170 -15.84 1.61 -18.81
C MET A 170 -15.91 1.03 -20.22
N MET A 171 -16.23 -0.26 -20.36
CA MET A 171 -16.42 -0.89 -21.68
C MET A 171 -17.53 -0.21 -22.52
N ALA A 172 -18.57 0.30 -21.88
CA ALA A 172 -19.65 1.02 -22.52
C ALA A 172 -19.35 2.51 -22.82
N GLY A 173 -18.17 3.02 -22.43
CA GLY A 173 -17.82 4.43 -22.58
C GLY A 173 -18.59 5.38 -21.63
N ARG A 174 -19.12 4.88 -20.51
CA ARG A 174 -19.98 5.61 -19.58
C ARG A 174 -19.23 5.95 -18.30
N LEU A 175 -18.43 7.02 -18.37
CA LEU A 175 -17.65 7.49 -17.22
C LEU A 175 -18.52 7.82 -16.00
N ASP A 176 -19.69 8.41 -16.20
CA ASP A 176 -20.66 8.72 -15.16
C ASP A 176 -21.06 7.48 -14.34
N LEU A 177 -21.39 6.39 -15.02
CA LEU A 177 -21.74 5.11 -14.41
C LEU A 177 -20.53 4.42 -13.77
N ALA A 178 -19.37 4.51 -14.41
CA ALA A 178 -18.12 3.97 -13.87
C ALA A 178 -17.78 4.65 -12.54
N MET A 179 -17.88 5.97 -12.46
CA MET A 179 -17.61 6.72 -11.23
C MET A 179 -18.66 6.49 -10.14
N ALA A 180 -19.93 6.31 -10.50
CA ALA A 180 -20.97 5.91 -9.55
C ALA A 180 -20.65 4.53 -8.91
N ALA A 181 -20.26 3.57 -9.73
CA ALA A 181 -19.87 2.23 -9.28
C ALA A 181 -18.59 2.27 -8.42
N GLU A 182 -17.60 3.08 -8.77
CA GLU A 182 -16.39 3.24 -7.95
C GLU A 182 -16.70 3.90 -6.60
N THR A 183 -17.60 4.89 -6.58
CA THR A 183 -18.05 5.51 -5.32
C THR A 183 -18.70 4.49 -4.39
N GLU A 184 -19.49 3.57 -4.91
CA GLU A 184 -20.06 2.48 -4.14
C GLU A 184 -18.98 1.50 -3.65
N ALA A 185 -18.03 1.12 -4.50
CA ALA A 185 -16.91 0.25 -4.11
C ALA A 185 -16.09 0.87 -2.96
N VAL A 186 -15.85 2.18 -3.01
CA VAL A 186 -15.16 2.93 -1.95
C VAL A 186 -16.00 2.96 -0.66
N ALA A 187 -17.31 3.15 -0.77
CA ALA A 187 -18.21 3.15 0.39
C ALA A 187 -18.22 1.77 1.09
N VAL A 188 -18.33 0.68 0.34
CA VAL A 188 -18.24 -0.69 0.87
C VAL A 188 -16.89 -0.95 1.54
N THR A 189 -15.80 -0.48 0.94
CA THR A 189 -14.47 -0.58 1.55
C THR A 189 -14.41 0.20 2.87
N GLY A 190 -15.12 1.33 2.97
CA GLY A 190 -15.27 2.12 4.20
C GLY A 190 -16.03 1.38 5.29
N GLU A 191 -17.10 0.66 4.93
CA GLU A 191 -17.86 -0.20 5.88
C GLU A 191 -16.95 -1.30 6.45
N LEU A 192 -16.16 -1.97 5.60
CA LEU A 192 -15.19 -2.97 6.01
C LEU A 192 -14.09 -2.38 6.91
N HIS A 193 -13.60 -1.18 6.58
CA HIS A 193 -12.60 -0.48 7.40
C HIS A 193 -13.16 -0.08 8.78
N ALA A 194 -14.38 0.42 8.84
CA ALA A 194 -15.03 0.76 10.11
C ALA A 194 -15.21 -0.46 10.99
N ALA A 195 -15.61 -1.59 10.42
CA ALA A 195 -15.75 -2.86 11.13
C ALA A 195 -14.42 -3.39 11.66
N SER A 196 -13.32 -3.27 10.89
CA SER A 196 -11.99 -3.70 11.34
C SER A 196 -11.49 -2.89 12.53
N SER A 197 -11.75 -1.58 12.52
CA SER A 197 -11.34 -0.66 13.60
C SER A 197 -12.08 -0.89 14.93
N MET A 198 -13.23 -1.53 14.90
CA MET A 198 -14.02 -1.85 16.11
C MET A 198 -13.62 -3.17 16.77
N SER A 199 -12.82 -3.99 16.10
CA SER A 199 -12.72 -5.39 16.49
C SER A 199 -11.83 -5.65 17.69
N GLY A 200 -10.93 -4.76 18.07
CA GLY A 200 -10.00 -5.00 19.17
C GLY A 200 -9.33 -6.38 19.11
N LEU A 201 -9.27 -6.98 17.91
CA LEU A 201 -8.77 -8.32 17.69
C LEU A 201 -7.33 -8.39 18.13
N LEU A 202 -7.12 -9.13 19.20
CA LEU A 202 -5.78 -9.53 19.61
C LEU A 202 -5.07 -10.22 18.44
N PRO A 203 -3.80 -9.92 18.22
CA PRO A 203 -2.97 -10.69 17.31
C PRO A 203 -3.06 -12.15 17.71
N GLY A 204 -3.49 -13.02 16.81
CA GLY A 204 -3.61 -14.45 17.10
C GLY A 204 -5.03 -15.03 17.00
N ALA A 205 -6.03 -14.23 16.62
CA ALA A 205 -7.29 -14.82 16.17
C ALA A 205 -7.02 -15.61 14.87
N PRO A 206 -6.98 -16.95 14.91
CA PRO A 206 -6.57 -17.77 13.77
C PRO A 206 -7.44 -17.52 12.53
N ASN A 207 -8.68 -17.16 12.76
CA ASN A 207 -9.75 -17.15 11.77
C ASN A 207 -9.70 -15.96 10.79
N ALA A 208 -9.13 -14.81 11.17
CA ALA A 208 -9.09 -13.65 10.27
C ALA A 208 -8.12 -13.84 9.10
N PHE A 209 -6.97 -14.48 9.35
CA PHE A 209 -6.02 -14.83 8.29
C PHE A 209 -6.54 -15.94 7.38
N ASP A 210 -7.15 -16.96 7.96
CA ASP A 210 -7.67 -18.11 7.22
C ASP A 210 -8.84 -17.69 6.32
N ARG A 211 -9.66 -16.71 6.71
CA ARG A 211 -10.70 -16.10 5.86
C ARG A 211 -10.12 -15.41 4.64
N ALA A 212 -9.16 -14.52 4.82
CA ALA A 212 -8.52 -13.83 3.72
C ALA A 212 -7.92 -14.82 2.72
N TYR A 213 -7.37 -15.92 3.23
CA TYR A 213 -6.81 -17.00 2.41
C TYR A 213 -7.83 -17.79 1.65
N ALA A 214 -9.00 -18.05 2.24
CA ALA A 214 -10.08 -18.78 1.58
C ALA A 214 -10.70 -17.95 0.44
N ILE A 215 -10.66 -16.63 0.56
CA ILE A 215 -11.37 -15.72 -0.36
C ILE A 215 -10.42 -15.11 -1.41
N PHE A 216 -9.12 -14.93 -1.11
CA PHE A 216 -8.14 -14.34 -2.00
C PHE A 216 -7.00 -15.32 -2.34
N PRO A 217 -7.07 -16.07 -3.44
CA PRO A 217 -6.01 -17.01 -3.82
C PRO A 217 -4.67 -16.34 -4.09
N SER A 218 -4.64 -15.09 -4.55
CA SER A 218 -3.42 -14.28 -4.64
C SER A 218 -2.75 -14.09 -3.29
N ALA A 219 -3.51 -14.13 -2.19
CA ALA A 219 -2.98 -14.16 -0.84
C ALA A 219 -2.34 -15.51 -0.50
N GLN A 220 -2.73 -16.62 -1.13
CA GLN A 220 -2.13 -17.95 -0.89
C GLN A 220 -0.66 -18.02 -1.30
N SER A 221 -0.23 -17.21 -2.28
CA SER A 221 1.18 -17.09 -2.67
C SER A 221 2.01 -16.27 -1.67
N THR A 222 1.36 -15.56 -0.74
CA THR A 222 2.03 -14.67 0.22
C THR A 222 2.74 -15.49 1.30
N LYS A 223 4.03 -15.25 1.48
CA LYS A 223 4.84 -15.95 2.49
C LYS A 223 4.30 -15.72 3.91
N LYS A 224 4.41 -16.74 4.77
CA LYS A 224 3.98 -16.63 6.18
C LYS A 224 4.60 -15.41 6.89
N SER A 225 5.84 -15.05 6.55
CA SER A 225 6.53 -13.87 7.07
C SER A 225 5.89 -12.54 6.65
N GLU A 226 5.40 -12.45 5.42
CA GLU A 226 4.71 -11.26 4.91
C GLU A 226 3.37 -11.06 5.62
N ARG A 227 2.65 -12.16 5.87
CA ARG A 227 1.41 -12.16 6.67
C ARG A 227 1.63 -11.67 8.09
N VAL A 228 2.67 -12.17 8.74
CA VAL A 228 3.04 -11.75 10.10
C VAL A 228 3.45 -10.27 10.12
N ALA A 229 4.22 -9.82 9.13
CA ALA A 229 4.59 -8.41 9.00
C ALA A 229 3.35 -7.52 8.88
N TRP A 230 2.42 -7.94 8.06
CA TRP A 230 1.17 -7.22 7.87
C TRP A 230 0.31 -7.18 9.15
N ALA A 231 0.17 -8.30 9.86
CA ALA A 231 -0.56 -8.38 11.13
C ALA A 231 0.06 -7.50 12.23
N ILE A 232 1.39 -7.44 12.31
CA ILE A 232 2.07 -6.54 13.25
C ILE A 232 1.76 -5.08 12.91
N ARG A 233 1.77 -4.70 11.63
CA ARG A 233 1.46 -3.34 11.19
C ARG A 233 0.02 -2.97 11.55
N GLN A 234 -0.93 -3.87 11.29
CA GLN A 234 -2.32 -3.68 11.64
C GLN A 234 -2.50 -3.51 13.15
N TYR A 235 -1.85 -4.35 13.95
CA TYR A 235 -1.86 -4.22 15.41
C TYR A 235 -1.41 -2.82 15.86
N VAL A 236 -0.34 -2.28 15.27
CA VAL A 236 0.15 -0.93 15.58
C VAL A 236 -0.90 0.13 15.24
N SER A 237 -1.56 -0.01 14.10
CA SER A 237 -2.62 0.92 13.64
C SER A 237 -3.83 0.88 14.54
N ASP A 238 -4.38 -0.31 14.81
CA ASP A 238 -5.62 -0.50 15.57
C ASP A 238 -5.48 -0.04 17.02
N HIS A 239 -4.33 -0.32 17.63
CA HIS A 239 -4.02 0.11 19.00
C HIS A 239 -3.48 1.53 19.07
N LYS A 240 -3.39 2.25 17.94
CA LYS A 240 -2.88 3.63 17.83
C LYS A 240 -1.55 3.81 18.56
N LEU A 241 -0.65 2.81 18.44
CA LEU A 241 0.61 2.82 19.14
C LEU A 241 1.48 3.98 18.66
N ALA A 242 1.90 4.82 19.61
CA ALA A 242 2.73 5.98 19.30
C ALA A 242 4.15 5.56 18.87
N PRO A 243 4.84 6.35 18.04
CA PRO A 243 6.25 6.15 17.74
C PRO A 243 7.09 6.03 19.00
N GLY A 244 7.91 4.97 19.08
CA GLY A 244 8.70 4.60 20.24
C GLY A 244 8.02 3.62 21.19
N ALA A 245 6.71 3.38 21.06
CA ALA A 245 6.01 2.38 21.85
C ALA A 245 6.59 0.98 21.57
N VAL A 246 6.72 0.18 22.64
CA VAL A 246 7.14 -1.23 22.54
C VAL A 246 5.94 -2.08 22.17
N ILE A 247 6.04 -2.82 21.08
CA ILE A 247 5.01 -3.76 20.60
C ILE A 247 5.10 -5.05 21.44
N GLY A 248 6.31 -5.57 21.61
CA GLY A 248 6.56 -6.79 22.39
C GLY A 248 7.98 -7.32 22.18
N SER A 249 8.35 -8.32 23.00
CA SER A 249 9.58 -9.07 22.82
C SER A 249 9.49 -10.06 21.64
N GLU A 250 10.64 -10.53 21.12
CA GLU A 250 10.68 -11.55 20.08
C GLU A 250 9.91 -12.82 20.50
N GLU A 251 10.07 -13.21 21.76
CA GLU A 251 9.40 -14.39 22.32
C GLU A 251 7.88 -14.22 22.41
N TRP A 252 7.43 -13.07 22.90
CA TRP A 252 6.02 -12.74 22.97
C TRP A 252 5.39 -12.72 21.58
N LEU A 253 6.06 -12.10 20.59
CA LEU A 253 5.58 -12.04 19.20
C LEU A 253 5.51 -13.43 18.56
N MET A 254 6.48 -14.32 18.82
CA MET A 254 6.42 -15.70 18.35
C MET A 254 5.18 -16.43 18.89
N GLY A 255 4.89 -16.24 20.18
CA GLY A 255 3.68 -16.81 20.81
C GLY A 255 2.40 -16.23 20.23
N GLN A 256 2.33 -14.91 20.07
CA GLN A 256 1.14 -14.22 19.55
C GLN A 256 0.77 -14.62 18.13
N TYR A 257 1.76 -14.79 17.26
CA TYR A 257 1.53 -15.12 15.85
C TYR A 257 1.68 -16.60 15.50
N GLY A 258 1.97 -17.45 16.49
CA GLY A 258 2.14 -18.89 16.27
C GLY A 258 3.22 -19.21 15.24
N VAL A 259 4.36 -18.51 15.29
CA VAL A 259 5.44 -18.65 14.32
C VAL A 259 6.80 -18.90 14.96
N GLY A 260 7.65 -19.61 14.24
CA GLY A 260 9.04 -19.79 14.64
C GLY A 260 9.90 -18.54 14.41
N ARG A 261 11.02 -18.47 15.12
CA ARG A 261 11.98 -17.37 15.07
C ARG A 261 12.41 -16.96 13.64
N PRO A 262 12.68 -17.88 12.69
CA PRO A 262 13.06 -17.48 11.32
C PRO A 262 11.97 -16.68 10.60
N VAL A 263 10.71 -17.10 10.73
CA VAL A 263 9.55 -16.43 10.13
C VAL A 263 9.34 -15.05 10.74
N LEU A 264 9.39 -14.94 12.07
CA LEU A 264 9.26 -13.67 12.76
C LEU A 264 10.37 -12.69 12.37
N ARG A 265 11.63 -13.13 12.34
CA ARG A 265 12.75 -12.27 11.96
C ARG A 265 12.65 -11.77 10.52
N GLU A 266 12.15 -12.59 9.62
CA GLU A 266 11.89 -12.16 8.24
C GLU A 266 10.75 -11.13 8.20
N ALA A 267 9.67 -11.34 8.95
CA ALA A 267 8.59 -10.37 9.09
C ALA A 267 9.09 -9.02 9.64
N ILE A 268 9.91 -9.05 10.68
CA ILE A 268 10.52 -7.83 11.25
C ILE A 268 11.39 -7.12 10.22
N ARG A 269 12.21 -7.83 9.44
CA ARG A 269 13.02 -7.22 8.38
C ARG A 269 12.19 -6.54 7.31
N ILE A 270 11.04 -7.14 6.94
CA ILE A 270 10.09 -6.51 6.01
C ILE A 270 9.61 -5.18 6.59
N LEU A 271 9.19 -5.17 7.85
CA LEU A 271 8.67 -3.97 8.52
C LEU A 271 9.76 -2.91 8.77
N GLU A 272 10.98 -3.31 9.13
CA GLU A 272 12.13 -2.40 9.27
C GLU A 272 12.47 -1.73 7.93
N ARG A 273 12.44 -2.50 6.83
CA ARG A 273 12.64 -1.97 5.48
C ARG A 273 11.56 -0.95 5.07
N LEU A 274 10.32 -1.18 5.48
CA LEU A 274 9.22 -0.23 5.27
C LEU A 274 9.25 0.96 6.24
N GLY A 275 10.18 0.98 7.19
CA GLY A 275 10.30 2.04 8.20
C GLY A 275 9.20 2.01 9.25
N ALA A 276 8.46 0.91 9.36
CA ALA A 276 7.32 0.77 10.27
C ALA A 276 7.74 0.50 11.72
N VAL A 277 8.77 -0.29 11.90
CA VAL A 277 9.25 -0.74 13.22
C VAL A 277 10.78 -0.77 13.28
N ARG A 278 11.31 -0.95 14.49
CA ARG A 278 12.73 -1.20 14.73
C ARG A 278 12.90 -2.16 15.91
N MET A 279 13.80 -3.14 15.77
CA MET A 279 14.20 -4.00 16.89
C MET A 279 15.21 -3.26 17.77
N ARG A 280 14.90 -3.06 19.05
CA ARG A 280 15.83 -2.50 20.06
C ARG A 280 16.49 -3.62 20.84
N ARG A 281 17.79 -3.45 21.12
CA ARG A 281 18.58 -4.33 22.00
C ARG A 281 18.88 -3.59 23.29
N GLY A 282 18.97 -4.30 24.43
CA GLY A 282 19.30 -3.71 25.74
C GLY A 282 18.13 -3.71 26.72
N GLY A 283 18.18 -2.90 27.78
CA GLY A 283 17.28 -2.96 28.94
C GLY A 283 15.78 -2.77 28.65
N GLN A 284 15.41 -2.20 27.51
CA GLN A 284 14.05 -2.22 26.94
C GLN A 284 14.09 -2.92 25.59
N SER A 285 14.51 -4.18 25.57
CA SER A 285 14.59 -4.97 24.35
C SER A 285 13.20 -5.31 23.81
N GLY A 286 13.01 -5.19 22.51
CA GLY A 286 11.76 -5.54 21.84
C GLY A 286 11.56 -4.80 20.54
N LEU A 287 10.49 -5.18 19.87
CA LEU A 287 10.05 -4.51 18.65
C LEU A 287 9.36 -3.19 19.02
N THR A 288 9.81 -2.09 18.44
CA THR A 288 9.27 -0.75 18.71
C THR A 288 8.72 -0.13 17.46
N VAL A 289 7.66 0.67 17.61
CA VAL A 289 7.08 1.46 16.51
C VAL A 289 8.05 2.54 16.07
N SER A 290 8.32 2.65 14.78
CA SER A 290 9.10 3.75 14.21
C SER A 290 8.21 4.96 13.96
N ARG A 291 8.83 6.15 13.86
CA ARG A 291 8.10 7.35 13.40
C ARG A 291 7.85 7.21 11.90
N PRO A 292 6.60 7.28 11.42
CA PRO A 292 6.33 7.29 10.00
C PRO A 292 7.08 8.43 9.30
N SER A 293 7.79 8.11 8.22
CA SER A 293 8.49 9.10 7.40
C SER A 293 8.19 8.82 5.93
N PRO A 294 7.88 9.82 5.13
CA PRO A 294 7.74 9.66 3.68
C PRO A 294 9.06 9.30 2.99
N ASP A 295 10.21 9.44 3.67
CA ASP A 295 11.53 9.24 3.08
C ASP A 295 11.72 7.84 2.51
N HIS A 296 11.15 6.81 3.14
CA HIS A 296 11.17 5.44 2.62
C HIS A 296 10.40 5.35 1.30
N VAL A 297 9.21 5.95 1.22
CA VAL A 297 8.41 6.00 -0.01
C VAL A 297 9.18 6.74 -1.11
N VAL A 298 9.73 7.91 -0.78
CA VAL A 298 10.51 8.74 -1.71
C VAL A 298 11.75 7.99 -2.20
N THR A 299 12.44 7.26 -1.32
CA THR A 299 13.64 6.49 -1.68
C THR A 299 13.31 5.37 -2.68
N PHE A 300 12.24 4.60 -2.41
CA PHE A 300 11.80 3.55 -3.32
C PHE A 300 11.29 4.12 -4.65
N ALA A 301 10.48 5.19 -4.60
CA ALA A 301 9.99 5.87 -5.79
C ALA A 301 11.14 6.42 -6.64
N ARG A 302 12.14 7.05 -6.04
CA ARG A 302 13.34 7.55 -6.74
C ARG A 302 14.09 6.42 -7.43
N SER A 303 14.36 5.32 -6.73
CA SER A 303 15.05 4.16 -7.29
C SER A 303 14.27 3.55 -8.48
N TYR A 304 12.95 3.52 -8.39
CA TYR A 304 12.08 3.07 -9.47
C TYR A 304 12.15 3.99 -10.69
N LEU A 305 11.97 5.29 -10.48
CA LEU A 305 11.96 6.30 -11.53
C LEU A 305 13.34 6.47 -12.22
N GLN A 306 14.43 6.17 -11.51
CA GLN A 306 15.76 6.11 -12.13
C GLN A 306 15.88 4.93 -13.09
N ARG A 307 15.23 3.81 -12.81
CA ARG A 307 15.25 2.62 -13.64
C ARG A 307 14.22 2.66 -14.78
N TYR A 308 13.08 3.24 -14.51
CA TYR A 308 11.94 3.41 -15.42
C TYR A 308 11.58 4.88 -15.47
N PRO A 309 12.36 5.71 -16.18
CA PRO A 309 12.09 7.14 -16.23
C PRO A 309 10.75 7.37 -16.96
N PRO A 310 9.82 8.10 -16.34
CA PRO A 310 8.58 8.45 -17.02
C PRO A 310 8.86 9.35 -18.21
N ASN A 311 8.15 9.15 -19.29
CA ASN A 311 8.22 10.04 -20.43
C ASN A 311 7.55 11.41 -20.12
N ASP A 312 7.64 12.36 -21.03
CA ASP A 312 7.13 13.71 -20.77
C ASP A 312 5.60 13.73 -20.69
N GLY A 313 4.90 12.84 -21.42
CA GLY A 313 3.45 12.68 -21.33
C GLY A 313 3.03 12.18 -19.93
N GLU A 314 3.64 11.11 -19.44
CA GLU A 314 3.37 10.57 -18.10
C GLU A 314 3.62 11.61 -16.99
N ARG A 315 4.67 12.44 -17.15
CA ARG A 315 4.96 13.53 -16.20
C ARG A 315 3.89 14.61 -16.25
N SER A 316 3.49 15.01 -17.47
CA SER A 316 2.45 16.01 -17.68
C SER A 316 1.12 15.56 -17.10
N ASP A 317 0.70 14.32 -17.38
CA ASP A 317 -0.55 13.74 -16.88
C ASP A 317 -0.53 13.65 -15.35
N ALA A 318 0.58 13.17 -14.77
CA ALA A 318 0.72 13.09 -13.31
C ALA A 318 0.64 14.47 -12.64
N LEU A 319 1.26 15.48 -13.24
CA LEU A 319 1.20 16.86 -12.75
C LEU A 319 -0.21 17.44 -12.88
N ALA A 320 -0.89 17.20 -14.00
CA ALA A 320 -2.27 17.66 -14.22
C ALA A 320 -3.23 17.04 -13.18
N VAL A 321 -3.12 15.74 -12.92
CA VAL A 321 -3.92 15.05 -11.89
C VAL A 321 -3.63 15.59 -10.49
N LEU A 322 -2.36 15.78 -10.14
CA LEU A 322 -1.97 16.31 -8.83
C LEU A 322 -2.44 17.76 -8.65
N SER A 323 -2.38 18.58 -9.70
CA SER A 323 -2.91 19.94 -9.69
C SER A 323 -4.43 19.94 -9.51
N GLY A 324 -5.15 19.08 -10.23
CA GLY A 324 -6.60 18.94 -10.07
C GLY A 324 -7.01 18.48 -8.65
N ILE A 325 -6.23 17.60 -8.03
CA ILE A 325 -6.43 17.21 -6.63
C ILE A 325 -6.22 18.38 -5.68
N ASP A 326 -5.20 19.21 -5.91
CA ASP A 326 -4.94 20.41 -5.10
C ASP A 326 -6.03 21.46 -5.27
N ASP A 327 -6.58 21.65 -6.47
CA ASP A 327 -7.71 22.55 -6.73
C ASP A 327 -8.98 22.09 -6.00
N ILE A 328 -9.30 20.78 -6.07
CA ILE A 328 -10.41 20.19 -5.31
C ILE A 328 -10.21 20.40 -3.80
N ARG A 329 -8.99 20.19 -3.33
CA ARG A 329 -8.62 20.36 -1.93
C ARG A 329 -8.72 21.82 -1.46
N GLN A 330 -8.37 22.77 -2.31
CA GLN A 330 -8.55 24.20 -2.03
C GLN A 330 -10.02 24.58 -2.02
N ALA A 331 -10.82 24.10 -2.96
CA ALA A 331 -12.26 24.30 -2.99
C ALA A 331 -12.96 23.75 -1.75
N LEU A 332 -12.58 22.53 -1.31
CA LEU A 332 -13.10 21.92 -0.07
C LEU A 332 -12.69 22.72 1.19
N ARG A 333 -11.47 23.27 1.21
CA ARG A 333 -11.01 24.15 2.30
C ARG A 333 -11.80 25.45 2.36
N ALA A 334 -12.09 26.04 1.21
CA ALA A 334 -12.89 27.26 1.13
C ALA A 334 -14.35 27.03 1.58
N ALA A 335 -14.90 25.85 1.26
CA ALA A 335 -16.26 25.48 1.63
C ALA A 335 -16.40 25.05 3.11
N HIS A 336 -15.33 24.51 3.72
CA HIS A 336 -15.36 23.96 5.09
C HIS A 336 -14.07 24.30 5.88
N PRO A 337 -13.82 25.57 6.19
CA PRO A 337 -12.57 25.99 6.83
C PRO A 337 -12.36 25.37 8.22
N GLU A 338 -13.43 24.98 8.93
CA GLU A 338 -13.38 24.38 10.26
C GLU A 338 -13.05 22.88 10.28
N ARG A 339 -13.09 22.18 9.14
CA ARG A 339 -12.97 20.72 9.07
C ARG A 339 -11.59 20.20 8.69
N LEU A 340 -10.67 21.07 8.28
CA LEU A 340 -9.39 20.63 7.72
C LEU A 340 -8.20 21.06 8.59
N LEU A 341 -7.37 20.09 8.95
CA LEU A 341 -6.07 20.36 9.57
C LEU A 341 -5.15 21.09 8.58
N PRO A 342 -4.26 21.98 9.05
CA PRO A 342 -3.33 22.71 8.20
C PRO A 342 -2.49 21.76 7.34
N SER A 343 -2.22 22.16 6.11
CA SER A 343 -1.45 21.37 5.16
C SER A 343 -0.04 21.06 5.67
N GLY A 344 0.58 19.99 5.20
CA GLY A 344 1.97 19.67 5.53
C GLY A 344 2.93 20.84 5.24
N ALA A 345 2.67 21.61 4.17
CA ALA A 345 3.42 22.84 3.81
C ALA A 345 3.23 23.96 4.86
N GLU A 346 2.02 24.19 5.32
CA GLU A 346 1.73 25.17 6.38
C GLU A 346 2.32 24.75 7.74
N ARG A 347 2.33 23.44 8.03
CA ARG A 347 3.04 22.90 9.21
C ARG A 347 4.54 23.10 9.13
N ILE A 348 5.14 22.94 7.94
CA ILE A 348 6.56 23.19 7.72
C ILE A 348 6.86 24.67 7.83
N GLN A 349 6.01 25.53 7.25
CA GLN A 349 6.16 26.98 7.31
C GLN A 349 5.95 27.53 8.72
N SER A 350 4.96 27.04 9.46
CA SER A 350 4.73 27.40 10.87
C SER A 350 5.86 26.91 11.79
N LYS A 351 6.42 25.72 11.52
CA LYS A 351 7.62 25.25 12.25
C LYS A 351 8.86 26.09 11.93
N ARG A 352 9.05 26.51 10.66
CA ARG A 352 10.15 27.41 10.27
C ARG A 352 10.02 28.79 10.93
N LEU A 353 8.81 29.35 10.95
CA LEU A 353 8.52 30.63 11.62
C LEU A 353 8.71 30.57 13.14
N ARG A 354 8.29 29.48 13.80
CA ARG A 354 8.54 29.27 15.24
C ARG A 354 10.03 29.13 15.54
N LYS A 355 10.78 28.43 14.69
CA LYS A 355 12.23 28.26 14.84
C LYS A 355 12.99 29.58 14.59
N ALA A 356 12.53 30.38 13.63
CA ALA A 356 13.10 31.72 13.38
C ALA A 356 12.86 32.68 14.55
N ARG A 357 11.65 32.69 15.14
CA ARG A 357 11.34 33.50 16.33
C ARG A 357 12.13 33.07 17.59
N SER A 358 12.36 31.76 17.75
CA SER A 358 13.17 31.23 18.86
C SER A 358 14.65 31.58 18.75
N ASN A 359 15.15 31.81 17.54
CA ASN A 359 16.55 32.23 17.32
C ASN A 359 16.76 33.75 17.40
N GLN A 360 15.71 34.57 17.43
CA GLN A 360 15.79 36.02 17.61
C GLN A 360 15.76 36.44 19.09
N HIS A 361 15.48 35.49 19.99
CA HIS A 361 15.45 35.73 21.45
C HIS A 361 16.58 35.01 22.19
N ARG A 362 17.61 34.57 21.47
CA ARG A 362 18.92 34.17 22.00
C ARG A 362 20.00 35.08 21.46
#